data_bb99ed1bfd9078e13b63f55d29baa96e
#
_entry.id   bb99ed1bfd9078e13b63f55d29baa96e
#
_cell.length_a   1.000
_cell.length_b   1.000
_cell.length_c   1.000
_cell.angle_alpha   90.00
_cell.angle_beta   90.00
_cell.angle_gamma   90.00
#
_symmetry.space_group_name_H-M   'P 1'
#
loop_
_entity.id
_entity.type
_entity.pdbx_description
1 polymer ?
#
loop_
_entity_poly.entity_id
_entity_poly.type
_entity_poly.pdbx_seq_one_letter_code
_entity_poly.pdbx_strand_id
1 'polypeptide(L)'
;MTAALPRRAPSLVRVLLAGALLLLLGRPVSTVAQPDTSLIGEPSTLLIESDTVERDAPFVATERRVARRMLEVAGVTSEDIVYDLGSGDGRIPIIAAKTYGARGVGIEIDPELVAESREQARAAGVADRVEFREKDLFDADVSDATVVALYLWPEINVELRPKLLRQLDPGDRIVSHDFRMGDWEPDRTVDAGKDKTGRATLYLWTVPEEVPSRLLETGDKP
;
A
#
# COMPACT_ATOMS: atom_id res chain seq x y z
N MET A 1 15.92 57.65 -18.20
CA MET A 1 17.10 57.08 -18.88
C MET A 1 16.91 55.56 -18.89
N THR A 2 16.62 55.09 -20.09
CA THR A 2 16.19 53.70 -20.36
C THR A 2 17.41 52.90 -20.85
N ALA A 3 17.73 51.78 -20.26
CA ALA A 3 18.75 50.91 -20.78
C ALA A 3 18.14 49.52 -21.02
N ALA A 4 18.08 49.12 -22.28
CA ALA A 4 17.55 47.86 -22.76
C ALA A 4 18.64 46.74 -22.74
N LEU A 5 18.24 45.54 -22.40
CA LEU A 5 19.04 44.31 -22.45
C LEU A 5 18.97 43.66 -23.85
N PRO A 6 20.05 43.06 -24.37
CA PRO A 6 19.99 42.31 -25.62
C PRO A 6 19.59 40.84 -25.41
N ARG A 7 18.69 40.38 -26.28
CA ARG A 7 18.29 38.97 -26.43
C ARG A 7 19.40 38.21 -27.15
N ARG A 8 19.77 37.02 -26.62
CA ARG A 8 20.59 36.00 -27.35
C ARG A 8 19.70 34.95 -27.98
N ALA A 9 19.93 34.66 -29.25
CA ALA A 9 19.28 33.66 -30.07
C ALA A 9 19.87 32.25 -29.84
N PRO A 10 19.11 31.15 -30.13
CA PRO A 10 19.58 29.79 -29.96
C PRO A 10 20.41 29.35 -31.18
N SER A 11 21.48 28.56 -30.87
CA SER A 11 22.40 27.97 -31.81
C SER A 11 21.82 26.63 -32.36
N LEU A 12 21.66 26.56 -33.67
CA LEU A 12 21.29 25.39 -34.44
C LEU A 12 22.53 24.50 -34.66
N VAL A 13 22.56 23.31 -34.11
CA VAL A 13 23.55 22.27 -34.44
C VAL A 13 22.97 21.40 -35.56
N ARG A 14 23.57 21.49 -36.76
CA ARG A 14 23.32 20.62 -37.89
C ARG A 14 24.16 19.35 -37.74
N VAL A 15 23.50 18.18 -37.71
CA VAL A 15 24.15 16.87 -37.82
C VAL A 15 24.12 16.45 -39.30
N LEU A 16 25.31 16.26 -39.89
CA LEU A 16 25.52 15.71 -41.23
C LEU A 16 25.44 14.19 -41.21
N LEU A 17 24.55 13.63 -42.01
CA LEU A 17 24.49 12.18 -42.33
C LEU A 17 25.52 11.89 -43.42
N ALA A 18 26.50 11.04 -43.11
CA ALA A 18 27.36 10.41 -44.08
C ALA A 18 26.90 8.96 -44.32
N GLY A 19 26.38 8.70 -45.53
CA GLY A 19 26.02 7.37 -45.94
C GLY A 19 27.28 6.61 -46.46
N ALA A 20 27.45 5.38 -45.96
CA ALA A 20 28.41 4.43 -46.51
C ALA A 20 27.66 3.22 -47.09
N LEU A 21 27.68 3.10 -48.41
CA LEU A 21 27.17 1.97 -49.18
C LEU A 21 28.27 0.88 -49.22
N LEU A 22 28.04 -0.30 -48.58
CA LEU A 22 28.96 -1.42 -48.60
C LEU A 22 28.38 -2.55 -49.44
N LEU A 23 29.10 -2.90 -50.55
CA LEU A 23 28.80 -3.98 -51.48
C LEU A 23 28.97 -5.36 -50.82
N LEU A 24 27.95 -6.20 -50.93
CA LEU A 24 27.93 -7.61 -50.54
C LEU A 24 28.61 -8.46 -51.63
N LEU A 25 29.76 -9.02 -51.31
CA LEU A 25 30.36 -10.15 -52.04
C LEU A 25 29.93 -11.45 -51.38
N GLY A 26 29.24 -12.31 -52.13
CA GLY A 26 28.73 -13.60 -51.68
C GLY A 26 29.83 -14.58 -51.30
N ARG A 27 29.61 -15.29 -50.18
CA ARG A 27 30.37 -16.49 -49.80
C ARG A 27 29.47 -17.72 -49.85
N PRO A 28 29.98 -18.90 -50.29
CA PRO A 28 29.17 -20.10 -50.36
C PRO A 28 28.78 -20.61 -48.97
N VAL A 29 27.52 -21.01 -48.86
CA VAL A 29 26.96 -21.64 -47.67
C VAL A 29 27.50 -23.05 -47.53
N SER A 30 28.30 -23.31 -46.48
CA SER A 30 28.66 -24.67 -46.09
C SER A 30 27.46 -25.30 -45.36
N THR A 31 27.01 -26.44 -45.91
CA THR A 31 25.97 -27.27 -45.32
C THR A 31 26.46 -27.84 -43.98
N VAL A 32 25.97 -27.32 -42.87
CA VAL A 32 26.20 -27.89 -41.55
C VAL A 32 25.19 -29.03 -41.39
N ALA A 33 25.70 -30.24 -41.08
CA ALA A 33 24.89 -31.40 -40.73
C ALA A 33 24.00 -31.08 -39.50
N GLN A 34 22.74 -31.45 -39.60
CA GLN A 34 21.79 -31.34 -38.47
C GLN A 34 22.21 -32.32 -37.37
N PRO A 35 22.26 -31.86 -36.10
CA PRO A 35 22.44 -32.77 -34.98
C PRO A 35 21.16 -33.61 -34.75
N ASP A 36 21.39 -34.87 -34.44
CA ASP A 36 20.37 -35.88 -34.12
C ASP A 36 19.52 -35.46 -32.93
N THR A 37 18.21 -35.27 -33.14
CA THR A 37 17.27 -34.71 -32.17
C THR A 37 16.63 -35.77 -31.26
N SER A 38 17.23 -36.96 -31.17
CA SER A 38 16.64 -38.10 -30.43
C SER A 38 16.91 -38.16 -28.91
N LEU A 39 17.60 -37.15 -28.33
CA LEU A 39 17.95 -37.11 -26.90
C LEU A 39 17.50 -35.85 -26.18
N ILE A 40 16.56 -35.09 -26.71
CA ILE A 40 15.95 -34.01 -25.94
C ILE A 40 14.79 -34.63 -25.17
N GLY A 41 15.09 -35.00 -23.91
CA GLY A 41 14.05 -35.29 -22.92
C GLY A 41 13.08 -34.13 -22.88
N GLU A 42 11.78 -34.42 -22.78
CA GLU A 42 10.73 -33.45 -22.64
C GLU A 42 11.10 -32.44 -21.55
N PRO A 43 10.94 -31.12 -21.79
CA PRO A 43 11.12 -30.15 -20.71
C PRO A 43 10.09 -30.50 -19.64
N SER A 44 10.58 -30.95 -18.49
CA SER A 44 9.75 -30.99 -17.27
C SER A 44 9.13 -29.62 -17.13
N THR A 45 7.85 -29.52 -17.43
CA THR A 45 7.04 -28.34 -17.09
C THR A 45 7.08 -28.28 -15.56
N LEU A 46 8.03 -27.51 -15.02
CA LEU A 46 7.94 -27.02 -13.68
C LEU A 46 6.65 -26.19 -13.68
N LEU A 47 5.56 -26.82 -13.23
CA LEU A 47 4.40 -26.08 -12.76
C LEU A 47 4.93 -25.21 -11.63
N ILE A 48 5.24 -23.95 -11.96
CA ILE A 48 5.31 -22.91 -10.95
C ILE A 48 3.86 -22.81 -10.49
N GLU A 49 3.53 -23.57 -9.42
CA GLU A 49 2.37 -23.24 -8.62
C GLU A 49 2.60 -21.77 -8.22
N SER A 50 1.89 -20.89 -8.90
CA SER A 50 1.73 -19.53 -8.41
C SER A 50 1.01 -19.70 -7.08
N ASP A 51 1.76 -19.56 -6.01
CA ASP A 51 1.21 -19.45 -4.66
C ASP A 51 0.30 -18.21 -4.70
N THR A 52 -0.97 -18.43 -5.05
CA THR A 52 -1.96 -17.37 -5.05
C THR A 52 -2.26 -17.09 -3.60
N VAL A 53 -1.63 -16.02 -3.09
CA VAL A 53 -1.92 -15.49 -1.76
C VAL A 53 -3.42 -15.25 -1.66
N GLU A 54 -4.10 -16.03 -0.81
CA GLU A 54 -5.52 -15.84 -0.54
C GLU A 54 -5.68 -14.55 0.25
N ARG A 55 -6.40 -13.59 -0.33
CA ARG A 55 -6.62 -12.26 0.27
C ARG A 55 -8.07 -12.14 0.73
N ASP A 56 -8.26 -11.70 1.96
CA ASP A 56 -9.59 -11.41 2.52
C ASP A 56 -10.28 -10.23 1.82
N ALA A 57 -9.50 -9.33 1.20
CA ALA A 57 -9.99 -8.21 0.41
C ALA A 57 -9.09 -7.93 -0.80
N PRO A 58 -9.65 -7.50 -1.96
CA PRO A 58 -8.84 -7.03 -3.08
C PRO A 58 -8.14 -5.73 -2.70
N PHE A 59 -6.91 -5.54 -3.19
CA PHE A 59 -6.19 -4.28 -3.00
C PHE A 59 -6.90 -3.13 -3.71
N VAL A 60 -7.54 -2.26 -2.94
CA VAL A 60 -8.10 -0.97 -3.39
C VAL A 60 -7.41 0.14 -2.61
N ALA A 61 -6.55 0.87 -3.28
CA ALA A 61 -5.75 1.88 -2.63
C ALA A 61 -6.57 3.09 -2.18
N THR A 62 -6.59 3.40 -0.89
CA THR A 62 -7.12 4.67 -0.34
C THR A 62 -6.43 5.86 -1.00
N GLU A 63 -7.16 6.82 -1.54
CA GLU A 63 -6.53 8.03 -2.11
C GLU A 63 -5.68 8.76 -1.06
N ARG A 64 -4.51 9.29 -1.46
CA ARG A 64 -3.59 10.00 -0.53
C ARG A 64 -4.26 11.15 0.22
N ARG A 65 -5.25 11.81 -0.38
CA ARG A 65 -6.05 12.85 0.27
C ARG A 65 -6.91 12.28 1.39
N VAL A 66 -7.57 11.16 1.13
CA VAL A 66 -8.41 10.46 2.12
C VAL A 66 -7.54 9.90 3.23
N ALA A 67 -6.39 9.27 2.91
CA ALA A 67 -5.42 8.80 3.90
C ALA A 67 -4.94 9.91 4.85
N ARG A 68 -4.62 11.11 4.33
CA ARG A 68 -4.30 12.26 5.18
C ARG A 68 -5.47 12.65 6.07
N ARG A 69 -6.69 12.66 5.50
CA ARG A 69 -7.88 13.01 6.27
C ARG A 69 -8.19 11.99 7.37
N MET A 70 -7.92 10.70 7.15
CA MET A 70 -8.01 9.66 8.19
C MET A 70 -7.10 9.99 9.37
N LEU A 71 -5.82 10.29 9.10
CA LEU A 71 -4.83 10.62 10.13
C LEU A 71 -5.17 11.93 10.86
N GLU A 72 -5.69 12.92 10.16
CA GLU A 72 -6.20 14.17 10.77
C GLU A 72 -7.40 13.91 11.69
N VAL A 73 -8.36 13.10 11.24
CA VAL A 73 -9.57 12.74 12.02
C VAL A 73 -9.20 11.95 13.26
N ALA A 74 -8.21 11.06 13.16
CA ALA A 74 -7.65 10.33 14.28
C ALA A 74 -6.77 11.19 15.20
N GLY A 75 -6.44 12.44 14.81
CA GLY A 75 -5.63 13.34 15.61
C GLY A 75 -4.18 12.87 15.78
N VAL A 76 -3.60 12.25 14.73
CA VAL A 76 -2.25 11.69 14.77
C VAL A 76 -1.19 12.76 15.06
N THR A 77 -0.27 12.43 15.96
CA THR A 77 0.87 13.24 16.40
C THR A 77 2.19 12.47 16.23
N SER A 78 3.31 13.09 16.57
CA SER A 78 4.64 12.45 16.56
C SER A 78 4.84 11.37 17.65
N GLU A 79 3.95 11.32 18.63
CA GLU A 79 4.00 10.34 19.73
C GLU A 79 3.26 9.04 19.37
N ASP A 80 2.50 9.05 18.27
CA ASP A 80 1.67 7.94 17.87
C ASP A 80 2.44 6.82 17.15
N ILE A 81 1.91 5.60 17.31
CA ILE A 81 2.26 4.41 16.53
C ILE A 81 1.01 4.04 15.71
N VAL A 82 1.07 4.32 14.41
CA VAL A 82 -0.03 4.11 13.48
C VAL A 82 0.12 2.74 12.81
N TYR A 83 -0.80 1.84 13.07
CA TYR A 83 -0.94 0.56 12.37
C TYR A 83 -1.94 0.71 11.22
N ASP A 84 -1.61 0.12 10.06
CA ASP A 84 -2.46 0.02 8.89
C ASP A 84 -2.64 -1.46 8.55
N LEU A 85 -3.84 -2.01 8.75
CA LEU A 85 -4.13 -3.42 8.54
C LEU A 85 -4.67 -3.63 7.12
N GLY A 86 -3.94 -4.40 6.31
CA GLY A 86 -4.09 -4.45 4.86
C GLY A 86 -3.44 -3.22 4.22
N SER A 87 -2.17 -2.97 4.53
CA SER A 87 -1.52 -1.69 4.22
C SER A 87 -1.24 -1.45 2.74
N GLY A 88 -1.36 -2.49 1.90
CA GLY A 88 -1.12 -2.39 0.48
C GLY A 88 0.26 -1.81 0.17
N ASP A 89 0.29 -0.70 -0.57
CA ASP A 89 1.52 0.01 -0.95
C ASP A 89 2.14 0.87 0.18
N GLY A 90 1.63 0.76 1.40
CA GLY A 90 2.19 1.40 2.60
C GLY A 90 1.93 2.89 2.74
N ARG A 91 1.02 3.46 1.93
CA ARG A 91 0.81 4.92 1.88
C ARG A 91 0.39 5.56 3.19
N ILE A 92 -0.44 4.89 4.02
CA ILE A 92 -0.92 5.45 5.30
C ILE A 92 0.22 5.53 6.31
N PRO A 93 0.98 4.46 6.60
CA PRO A 93 2.16 4.54 7.48
C PRO A 93 3.20 5.55 7.01
N ILE A 94 3.46 5.61 5.70
CA ILE A 94 4.40 6.58 5.11
C ILE A 94 3.91 8.03 5.30
N ILE A 95 2.62 8.30 5.12
CA ILE A 95 2.05 9.64 5.36
C ILE A 95 2.11 9.99 6.84
N ALA A 96 1.80 9.05 7.74
CA ALA A 96 1.89 9.25 9.19
C ALA A 96 3.31 9.66 9.60
N ALA A 97 4.32 8.92 9.15
CA ALA A 97 5.72 9.24 9.43
C ALA A 97 6.17 10.57 8.82
N LYS A 98 5.85 10.80 7.54
CA LYS A 98 6.35 11.98 6.80
C LYS A 98 5.68 13.28 7.23
N THR A 99 4.40 13.24 7.55
CA THR A 99 3.60 14.46 7.80
C THR A 99 3.52 14.80 9.28
N TYR A 100 3.42 13.77 10.14
CA TYR A 100 3.20 13.94 11.58
C TYR A 100 4.41 13.57 12.43
N GLY A 101 5.43 12.91 11.84
CA GLY A 101 6.58 12.40 12.59
C GLY A 101 6.27 11.14 13.42
N ALA A 102 5.08 10.56 13.24
CA ALA A 102 4.66 9.34 13.90
C ALA A 102 5.50 8.13 13.49
N ARG A 103 5.43 7.04 14.25
CA ARG A 103 5.87 5.72 13.77
C ARG A 103 4.73 5.08 12.97
N GLY A 104 5.09 4.32 11.93
CA GLY A 104 4.11 3.63 11.11
C GLY A 104 4.42 2.13 11.01
N VAL A 105 3.39 1.29 11.10
CA VAL A 105 3.48 -0.16 10.88
C VAL A 105 2.42 -0.57 9.88
N GLY A 106 2.84 -1.17 8.76
CA GLY A 106 1.94 -1.75 7.78
C GLY A 106 1.93 -3.27 7.92
N ILE A 107 0.74 -3.84 7.98
CA ILE A 107 0.52 -5.29 7.95
C ILE A 107 -0.08 -5.62 6.59
N GLU A 108 0.58 -6.48 5.82
CA GLU A 108 0.16 -6.85 4.47
C GLU A 108 0.54 -8.31 4.22
N ILE A 109 -0.36 -9.06 3.61
CA ILE A 109 -0.15 -10.49 3.34
C ILE A 109 0.59 -10.71 2.00
N ASP A 110 0.50 -9.76 1.08
CA ASP A 110 1.12 -9.83 -0.24
C ASP A 110 2.60 -9.41 -0.17
N PRO A 111 3.56 -10.33 -0.40
CA PRO A 111 4.98 -10.03 -0.33
C PRO A 111 5.43 -8.99 -1.38
N GLU A 112 4.75 -8.90 -2.54
CA GLU A 112 5.08 -7.90 -3.56
C GLU A 112 4.71 -6.50 -3.09
N LEU A 113 3.52 -6.34 -2.48
CA LEU A 113 3.09 -5.07 -1.89
C LEU A 113 3.96 -4.67 -0.69
N VAL A 114 4.40 -5.63 0.13
CA VAL A 114 5.37 -5.38 1.21
C VAL A 114 6.70 -4.90 0.66
N ALA A 115 7.19 -5.49 -0.42
CA ALA A 115 8.42 -5.04 -1.07
C ALA A 115 8.26 -3.62 -1.64
N GLU A 116 7.14 -3.34 -2.32
CA GLU A 116 6.82 -2.02 -2.86
C GLU A 116 6.73 -0.96 -1.76
N SER A 117 6.04 -1.24 -0.65
CA SER A 117 5.90 -0.29 0.46
C SER A 117 7.25 0.04 1.11
N ARG A 118 8.16 -0.92 1.24
CA ARG A 118 9.53 -0.67 1.70
C ARG A 118 10.33 0.22 0.75
N GLU A 119 10.17 0.07 -0.58
CA GLU A 119 10.77 0.97 -1.57
C GLU A 119 10.18 2.37 -1.47
N GLN A 120 8.86 2.49 -1.36
CA GLN A 120 8.19 3.78 -1.22
C GLN A 120 8.63 4.51 0.07
N ALA A 121 8.83 3.80 1.18
CA ALA A 121 9.33 4.37 2.42
C ALA A 121 10.75 4.91 2.29
N ARG A 122 11.64 4.16 1.61
CA ARG A 122 13.00 4.63 1.30
C ARG A 122 12.97 5.88 0.41
N ALA A 123 12.19 5.86 -0.65
CA ALA A 123 12.02 7.01 -1.54
C ALA A 123 11.42 8.24 -0.85
N ALA A 124 10.56 8.03 0.15
CA ALA A 124 9.97 9.10 0.96
C ALA A 124 10.91 9.65 2.04
N GLY A 125 12.04 8.96 2.33
CA GLY A 125 12.99 9.32 3.37
C GLY A 125 12.50 9.07 4.80
N VAL A 126 11.65 8.05 4.99
CA VAL A 126 11.06 7.70 6.30
C VAL A 126 11.24 6.23 6.69
N ALA A 127 12.15 5.52 6.03
CA ALA A 127 12.38 4.09 6.25
C ALA A 127 12.83 3.74 7.69
N ASP A 128 13.34 4.71 8.43
CA ASP A 128 13.72 4.59 9.85
C ASP A 128 12.53 4.73 10.82
N ARG A 129 11.37 5.18 10.32
CA ARG A 129 10.15 5.41 11.10
C ARG A 129 9.00 4.49 10.75
N VAL A 130 9.14 3.69 9.66
CA VAL A 130 8.08 2.79 9.22
C VAL A 130 8.60 1.37 9.10
N GLU A 131 7.74 0.42 9.45
CA GLU A 131 7.97 -1.01 9.32
C GLU A 131 6.85 -1.63 8.50
N PHE A 132 7.18 -2.59 7.61
CA PHE A 132 6.18 -3.36 6.86
C PHE A 132 6.42 -4.84 7.13
N ARG A 133 5.38 -5.50 7.65
CA ARG A 133 5.37 -6.91 8.04
C ARG A 133 4.52 -7.70 7.06
N GLU A 134 5.13 -8.70 6.44
CA GLU A 134 4.41 -9.72 5.67
C GLU A 134 3.70 -10.64 6.67
N LYS A 135 2.40 -10.44 6.82
CA LYS A 135 1.62 -11.16 7.81
C LYS A 135 0.13 -11.04 7.55
N ASP A 136 -0.62 -12.09 7.93
CA ASP A 136 -2.06 -12.03 8.03
C ASP A 136 -2.47 -11.03 9.14
N LEU A 137 -3.42 -10.15 8.82
CA LEU A 137 -3.91 -9.12 9.73
C LEU A 137 -4.61 -9.71 10.96
N PHE A 138 -5.20 -10.91 10.83
CA PHE A 138 -5.80 -11.62 11.96
C PHE A 138 -4.76 -12.18 12.94
N ASP A 139 -3.53 -12.46 12.48
CA ASP A 139 -2.44 -12.96 13.30
C ASP A 139 -1.50 -11.85 13.83
N ALA A 140 -1.65 -10.63 13.30
CA ALA A 140 -0.78 -9.52 13.68
C ALA A 140 -1.00 -9.09 15.13
N ASP A 141 0.07 -8.90 15.89
CA ASP A 141 0.03 -8.23 17.19
C ASP A 141 0.01 -6.72 16.97
N VAL A 142 -1.01 -6.05 17.53
CA VAL A 142 -1.23 -4.60 17.42
C VAL A 142 -1.25 -3.93 18.81
N SER A 143 -0.74 -4.61 19.83
CA SER A 143 -0.80 -4.16 21.22
C SER A 143 0.00 -2.89 21.53
N ASP A 144 0.93 -2.50 20.66
CA ASP A 144 1.69 -1.24 20.77
C ASP A 144 1.13 -0.12 19.88
N ALA A 145 0.00 -0.35 19.18
CA ALA A 145 -0.63 0.66 18.34
C ALA A 145 -1.37 1.69 19.20
N THR A 146 -1.23 2.97 18.90
CA THR A 146 -2.07 4.04 19.45
C THR A 146 -3.16 4.48 18.48
N VAL A 147 -2.98 4.15 17.18
CA VAL A 147 -3.95 4.39 16.10
C VAL A 147 -3.95 3.21 15.15
N VAL A 148 -5.13 2.66 14.86
CA VAL A 148 -5.33 1.64 13.82
C VAL A 148 -6.13 2.24 12.67
N ALA A 149 -5.59 2.15 11.45
CA ALA A 149 -6.26 2.55 10.22
C ALA A 149 -6.78 1.31 9.48
N LEU A 150 -7.99 1.41 8.92
CA LEU A 150 -8.68 0.33 8.23
C LEU A 150 -9.29 0.83 6.92
N TYR A 151 -9.17 0.04 5.86
CA TYR A 151 -9.99 0.13 4.65
C TYR A 151 -10.32 -1.28 4.16
N LEU A 152 -11.12 -1.97 4.96
CA LEU A 152 -11.47 -3.38 4.79
C LEU A 152 -13.00 -3.53 4.71
N TRP A 153 -13.45 -4.66 4.13
CA TRP A 153 -14.88 -4.95 4.08
C TRP A 153 -15.53 -4.97 5.47
N PRO A 154 -16.85 -4.67 5.56
CA PRO A 154 -17.56 -4.63 6.86
C PRO A 154 -17.41 -5.91 7.66
N GLU A 155 -17.44 -7.07 6.98
CA GLU A 155 -17.34 -8.39 7.60
C GLU A 155 -15.98 -8.57 8.28
N ILE A 156 -14.90 -8.14 7.61
CA ILE A 156 -13.53 -8.19 8.14
C ILE A 156 -13.39 -7.26 9.34
N ASN A 157 -13.93 -6.04 9.26
CA ASN A 157 -13.92 -5.09 10.37
C ASN A 157 -14.62 -5.67 11.61
N VAL A 158 -15.78 -6.33 11.41
CA VAL A 158 -16.53 -6.98 12.51
C VAL A 158 -15.75 -8.13 13.11
N GLU A 159 -15.08 -8.94 12.27
CA GLU A 159 -14.27 -10.06 12.73
C GLU A 159 -13.00 -9.60 13.49
N LEU A 160 -12.38 -8.51 13.05
CA LEU A 160 -11.22 -7.90 13.71
C LEU A 160 -11.57 -7.21 15.04
N ARG A 161 -12.78 -6.69 15.18
CA ARG A 161 -13.20 -5.86 16.31
C ARG A 161 -12.86 -6.48 17.68
N PRO A 162 -13.19 -7.76 17.97
CA PRO A 162 -12.87 -8.35 19.28
C PRO A 162 -11.38 -8.42 19.56
N LYS A 163 -10.55 -8.67 18.52
CA LYS A 163 -9.10 -8.68 18.64
C LYS A 163 -8.57 -7.29 18.96
N LEU A 164 -8.98 -6.27 18.22
CA LEU A 164 -8.57 -4.89 18.45
C LEU A 164 -8.93 -4.44 19.86
N LEU A 165 -10.16 -4.72 20.31
CA LEU A 165 -10.64 -4.36 21.64
C LEU A 165 -9.96 -5.12 22.80
N ARG A 166 -9.27 -6.24 22.53
CA ARG A 166 -8.48 -6.98 23.53
C ARG A 166 -7.02 -6.55 23.57
N GLN A 167 -6.50 -6.00 22.48
CA GLN A 167 -5.08 -5.67 22.36
C GLN A 167 -4.78 -4.20 22.55
N LEU A 168 -5.70 -3.32 22.14
CA LEU A 168 -5.54 -1.87 22.28
C LEU A 168 -5.88 -1.41 23.69
N ASP A 169 -5.17 -0.38 24.14
CA ASP A 169 -5.40 0.24 25.43
C ASP A 169 -6.59 1.24 25.36
N PRO A 170 -7.27 1.50 26.48
CA PRO A 170 -8.26 2.58 26.57
C PRO A 170 -7.69 3.92 26.11
N GLY A 171 -8.41 4.60 25.22
CA GLY A 171 -7.98 5.85 24.61
C GLY A 171 -7.29 5.71 23.27
N ASP A 172 -6.87 4.50 22.86
CA ASP A 172 -6.40 4.25 21.51
C ASP A 172 -7.53 4.45 20.48
N ARG A 173 -7.16 4.71 19.26
CA ARG A 173 -8.10 5.15 18.23
C ARG A 173 -8.11 4.22 17.04
N ILE A 174 -9.31 3.97 16.51
CA ILE A 174 -9.49 3.22 15.27
C ILE A 174 -10.17 4.14 14.26
N VAL A 175 -9.59 4.32 13.09
CA VAL A 175 -10.17 5.09 11.99
C VAL A 175 -10.40 4.18 10.79
N SER A 176 -11.65 4.12 10.29
CA SER A 176 -12.02 3.32 9.14
C SER A 176 -12.54 4.18 7.99
N HIS A 177 -12.13 3.82 6.78
CA HIS A 177 -12.62 4.40 5.54
C HIS A 177 -13.81 3.58 5.03
N ASP A 178 -14.94 4.24 4.81
CA ASP A 178 -16.23 3.78 4.27
C ASP A 178 -16.96 2.69 5.07
N PHE A 179 -16.29 1.87 5.84
CA PHE A 179 -16.90 0.71 6.48
C PHE A 179 -16.89 0.79 7.99
N ARG A 180 -18.03 0.42 8.60
CA ARG A 180 -18.23 0.43 10.04
C ARG A 180 -17.76 -0.89 10.68
N MET A 181 -17.76 -0.91 12.00
CA MET A 181 -17.45 -2.08 12.84
C MET A 181 -18.72 -2.71 13.42
N GLY A 182 -19.68 -3.02 12.54
CA GLY A 182 -20.97 -3.60 12.94
C GLY A 182 -21.82 -2.65 13.79
N ASP A 183 -22.27 -3.14 14.95
CA ASP A 183 -23.11 -2.43 15.90
C ASP A 183 -22.35 -1.49 16.87
N TRP A 184 -21.01 -1.40 16.73
CA TRP A 184 -20.23 -0.42 17.48
C TRP A 184 -20.38 0.96 16.83
N GLU A 185 -21.16 1.84 17.47
CA GLU A 185 -21.37 3.19 16.98
C GLU A 185 -20.06 4.00 17.03
N PRO A 186 -19.68 4.71 15.94
CA PRO A 186 -18.49 5.55 15.95
C PRO A 186 -18.68 6.82 16.78
N ASP A 187 -17.64 7.27 17.46
CA ASP A 187 -17.62 8.57 18.16
C ASP A 187 -17.76 9.75 17.18
N ARG A 188 -17.21 9.57 15.96
CA ARG A 188 -17.31 10.59 14.91
C ARG A 188 -17.49 9.96 13.54
N THR A 189 -18.35 10.59 12.74
CA THR A 189 -18.49 10.32 11.30
C THR A 189 -18.16 11.58 10.52
N VAL A 190 -17.25 11.48 9.57
CA VAL A 190 -16.72 12.63 8.81
C VAL A 190 -16.83 12.37 7.32
N ASP A 191 -17.42 13.31 6.58
CA ASP A 191 -17.37 13.30 5.12
C ASP A 191 -15.97 13.73 4.65
N ALA A 192 -15.27 12.84 3.96
CA ALA A 192 -13.95 13.11 3.38
C ALA A 192 -14.03 13.53 1.90
N GLY A 193 -15.23 13.81 1.40
CA GLY A 193 -15.49 14.22 0.01
C GLY A 193 -15.58 13.04 -0.93
N LYS A 194 -15.43 13.29 -2.23
CA LYS A 194 -15.49 12.22 -3.26
C LYS A 194 -14.11 11.65 -3.52
N ASP A 195 -14.02 10.33 -3.66
CA ASP A 195 -12.87 9.60 -4.15
C ASP A 195 -13.21 8.80 -5.42
N LYS A 196 -12.35 7.87 -5.83
CA LYS A 196 -12.55 7.04 -7.03
C LYS A 196 -13.72 6.07 -6.91
N THR A 197 -14.12 5.71 -5.68
CA THR A 197 -15.21 4.78 -5.39
C THR A 197 -16.54 5.49 -5.18
N GLY A 198 -16.53 6.82 -5.02
CA GLY A 198 -17.72 7.64 -4.81
C GLY A 198 -17.52 8.66 -3.69
N ARG A 199 -18.38 8.60 -2.67
CA ARG A 199 -18.29 9.44 -1.48
C ARG A 199 -17.50 8.73 -0.40
N ALA A 200 -16.37 9.27 0.01
CA ALA A 200 -15.56 8.75 1.09
C ALA A 200 -16.10 9.21 2.46
N THR A 201 -16.38 8.27 3.33
CA THR A 201 -16.83 8.51 4.70
C THR A 201 -15.79 7.95 5.67
N LEU A 202 -15.45 8.70 6.70
CA LEU A 202 -14.53 8.24 7.75
C LEU A 202 -15.27 8.05 9.06
N TYR A 203 -14.99 6.95 9.70
CA TYR A 203 -15.51 6.60 11.00
C TYR A 203 -14.36 6.55 12.01
N LEU A 204 -14.54 7.13 13.17
CA LEU A 204 -13.57 7.14 14.27
C LEU A 204 -14.20 6.55 15.52
N TRP A 205 -13.47 5.64 16.15
CA TRP A 205 -13.76 5.09 17.48
C TRP A 205 -12.57 5.32 18.38
N THR A 206 -12.86 5.56 19.66
CA THR A 206 -11.89 5.52 20.75
C THR A 206 -12.16 4.27 21.58
N VAL A 207 -11.12 3.52 21.90
CA VAL A 207 -11.24 2.33 22.74
C VAL A 207 -11.71 2.76 24.12
N PRO A 208 -12.84 2.23 24.63
CA PRO A 208 -13.39 2.64 25.91
C PRO A 208 -12.65 1.99 27.09
N GLU A 209 -12.71 2.62 28.26
CA GLU A 209 -12.19 2.05 29.54
C GLU A 209 -12.80 0.68 29.84
N GLU A 210 -14.11 0.54 29.62
CA GLU A 210 -14.85 -0.71 29.80
C GLU A 210 -15.43 -1.14 28.46
N VAL A 211 -14.95 -2.27 27.91
CA VAL A 211 -15.44 -2.82 26.66
C VAL A 211 -16.73 -3.61 26.90
N PRO A 212 -17.87 -3.22 26.29
CA PRO A 212 -19.11 -3.99 26.39
C PRO A 212 -18.95 -5.40 25.81
N SER A 213 -19.42 -6.43 26.55
CA SER A 213 -19.24 -7.85 26.15
C SER A 213 -19.75 -8.14 24.73
N ARG A 214 -20.87 -7.51 24.31
CA ARG A 214 -21.43 -7.66 22.96
C ARG A 214 -20.43 -7.29 21.84
N LEU A 215 -19.48 -6.38 22.09
CA LEU A 215 -18.47 -5.97 21.12
C LEU A 215 -17.29 -6.96 21.02
N LEU A 216 -17.15 -7.84 22.01
CA LEU A 216 -16.13 -8.89 22.04
C LEU A 216 -16.57 -10.17 21.31
N GLU A 217 -17.79 -10.20 20.83
CA GLU A 217 -18.33 -11.30 20.04
C GLU A 217 -18.31 -10.89 18.55
N THR A 218 -17.89 -11.79 17.69
CA THR A 218 -18.18 -11.68 16.26
C THR A 218 -19.66 -11.99 16.13
N GLY A 219 -20.47 -10.95 15.87
CA GLY A 219 -21.92 -11.15 15.72
C GLY A 219 -22.22 -12.28 14.75
N ASP A 220 -23.31 -13.02 15.00
CA ASP A 220 -23.79 -14.05 14.11
C ASP A 220 -23.78 -13.52 12.67
N LYS A 221 -23.12 -14.27 11.78
CA LYS A 221 -23.21 -13.96 10.33
C LYS A 221 -24.68 -13.91 9.97
N PRO A 222 -25.14 -12.85 9.26
CA PRO A 222 -26.51 -12.78 8.79
C PRO A 222 -26.87 -13.94 7.86
#